data_194d7845b58f857349f589cc04452dd0
#
_entry.id   194d7845b58f857349f589cc04452dd0
#
_cell.length_a   1.000
_cell.length_b   1.000
_cell.length_c   1.000
_cell.angle_alpha   90.00
_cell.angle_beta   90.00
_cell.angle_gamma   90.00
#
_symmetry.space_group_name_H-M   'P 1'
#
loop_
_entity.id
_entity.type
_entity.pdbx_description
1 polymer ?
#
loop_
_entity_poly.entity_id
_entity_poly.type
_entity_poly.pdbx_seq_one_letter_code
_entity_poly.pdbx_strand_id
1 'polypeptide(L)'
;YFGVYAIQDFNLINTTIKDTLFFRTEFIGGDTGKDTYELNFYHTLNKKQESIIGIKKSLIDFKGNAWYINRENAMNEYNKIVLNRTADTIKVSNFKMAHQNQYINLSGLITTKDYKNLHLVAHNVALDKIVPEMKGLNLTGTLNGNVSLTQRGNLYYPSADLFIQYFKLNGYDY
;
A
#
# COMPACT_ATOMS: atom_id res chain seq x y z
N TYR A 1 -12.55 13.57 11.02
CA TYR A 1 -11.18 13.75 11.54
C TYR A 1 -10.55 12.37 11.69
N PHE A 2 -9.71 11.96 10.75
CA PHE A 2 -8.81 10.81 10.92
C PHE A 2 -7.46 11.35 11.45
N GLY A 3 -7.35 11.55 12.76
CA GLY A 3 -6.13 12.05 13.37
C GLY A 3 -5.73 13.46 12.90
N VAL A 4 -4.47 13.81 13.11
CA VAL A 4 -3.87 15.12 12.76
C VAL A 4 -3.33 15.14 11.33
N TYR A 5 -3.78 14.24 10.44
CA TYR A 5 -3.28 14.13 9.08
C TYR A 5 -3.77 15.31 8.23
N ALA A 6 -2.88 16.22 7.89
CA ALA A 6 -3.17 17.34 7.00
C ALA A 6 -2.85 16.96 5.54
N ILE A 7 -3.67 17.41 4.61
CA ILE A 7 -3.39 17.37 3.17
C ILE A 7 -3.32 18.83 2.70
N GLN A 8 -2.22 19.17 2.06
CA GLN A 8 -1.93 20.51 1.52
C GLN A 8 -1.50 20.37 0.05
N ASP A 9 -1.65 21.45 -0.70
CA ASP A 9 -1.19 21.56 -2.09
C ASP A 9 -1.67 20.41 -2.99
N PHE A 10 -2.94 20.01 -2.79
CA PHE A 10 -3.51 18.90 -3.55
C PHE A 10 -3.76 19.28 -5.00
N ASN A 11 -3.13 18.57 -5.92
CA ASN A 11 -3.32 18.68 -7.35
C ASN A 11 -3.76 17.32 -7.93
N LEU A 12 -4.78 17.35 -8.78
CA LEU A 12 -5.27 16.16 -9.50
C LEU A 12 -5.43 16.50 -10.98
N ILE A 13 -4.71 15.79 -11.83
CA ILE A 13 -4.80 15.91 -13.29
C ILE A 13 -5.31 14.58 -13.83
N ASN A 14 -6.23 14.62 -14.78
CA ASN A 14 -6.68 13.45 -15.51
C ASN A 14 -6.45 13.60 -17.01
N THR A 15 -6.26 12.48 -17.70
CA THR A 15 -6.14 12.41 -19.15
C THR A 15 -6.74 11.09 -19.63
N THR A 16 -7.51 11.14 -20.71
CA THR A 16 -8.06 9.95 -21.35
C THR A 16 -7.29 9.64 -22.62
N ILE A 17 -6.78 8.42 -22.73
CA ILE A 17 -6.11 7.92 -23.94
C ILE A 17 -6.79 6.62 -24.34
N LYS A 18 -7.47 6.61 -25.50
CA LYS A 18 -8.32 5.49 -25.93
C LYS A 18 -9.34 5.13 -24.85
N ASP A 19 -9.33 3.87 -24.39
CA ASP A 19 -10.26 3.34 -23.39
C ASP A 19 -9.68 3.37 -21.96
N THR A 20 -8.65 4.17 -21.73
CA THR A 20 -7.96 4.23 -20.43
C THR A 20 -7.95 5.65 -19.89
N LEU A 21 -8.40 5.79 -18.65
CA LEU A 21 -8.28 7.01 -17.86
C LEU A 21 -6.98 6.97 -17.07
N PHE A 22 -6.17 8.01 -17.17
CA PHE A 22 -4.96 8.19 -16.41
C PHE A 22 -5.16 9.34 -15.41
N PHE A 23 -4.65 9.15 -14.21
CA PHE A 23 -4.70 10.13 -13.13
C PHE A 23 -3.30 10.34 -12.58
N ARG A 24 -2.97 11.59 -12.35
CA ARG A 24 -1.80 12.01 -11.59
C ARG A 24 -2.26 12.88 -10.44
N THR A 25 -1.88 12.53 -9.22
CA THR A 25 -2.12 13.36 -8.06
C THR A 25 -0.83 13.61 -7.32
N GLU A 26 -0.69 14.84 -6.84
CA GLU A 26 0.42 15.30 -6.03
C GLU A 26 -0.15 16.04 -4.83
N PHE A 27 0.39 15.79 -3.66
CA PHE A 27 0.03 16.52 -2.45
C PHE A 27 1.13 16.42 -1.39
N ILE A 28 1.07 17.31 -0.42
CA ILE A 28 1.88 17.29 0.78
C ILE A 28 0.99 16.89 1.94
N GLY A 29 1.49 16.04 2.84
CA GLY A 29 0.71 15.52 3.96
C GLY A 29 1.56 15.04 5.11
N GLY A 30 0.96 14.16 5.92
CA GLY A 30 1.62 13.57 7.09
C GLY A 30 1.43 14.37 8.38
N ASP A 31 1.87 13.78 9.48
CA ASP A 31 1.73 14.39 10.82
C ASP A 31 2.49 15.71 10.94
N THR A 32 3.59 15.86 10.19
CA THR A 32 4.42 17.08 10.17
C THR A 32 4.12 18.00 8.98
N GLY A 33 3.22 17.58 8.05
CA GLY A 33 2.95 18.30 6.81
C GLY A 33 4.15 18.40 5.87
N LYS A 34 5.05 17.43 5.90
CA LYS A 34 6.29 17.41 5.10
C LYS A 34 6.40 16.17 4.18
N ASP A 35 5.55 15.18 4.38
CA ASP A 35 5.53 14.00 3.53
C ASP A 35 4.97 14.38 2.15
N THR A 36 5.61 13.92 1.08
CA THR A 36 5.21 14.22 -0.29
C THR A 36 4.70 12.97 -1.00
N TYR A 37 3.64 13.14 -1.76
CA TYR A 37 2.97 12.06 -2.47
C TYR A 37 2.84 12.43 -3.93
N GLU A 38 3.38 11.60 -4.81
CA GLU A 38 3.16 11.62 -6.26
C GLU A 38 2.59 10.26 -6.66
N LEU A 39 1.27 10.21 -6.90
CA LEU A 39 0.57 8.99 -7.22
C LEU A 39 0.03 9.05 -8.65
N ASN A 40 0.45 8.09 -9.46
CA ASN A 40 0.04 7.94 -10.84
C ASN A 40 -0.72 6.62 -10.99
N PHE A 41 -1.97 6.68 -11.39
CA PHE A 41 -2.78 5.49 -11.58
C PHE A 41 -3.60 5.55 -12.87
N TYR A 42 -4.11 4.42 -13.28
CA TYR A 42 -4.96 4.31 -14.45
C TYR A 42 -6.17 3.44 -14.15
N HIS A 43 -7.24 3.72 -14.87
CA HIS A 43 -8.44 2.89 -14.90
C HIS A 43 -8.75 2.46 -16.33
N THR A 44 -9.02 1.19 -16.54
CA THR A 44 -9.45 0.64 -17.83
C THR A 44 -10.37 -0.56 -17.62
N LEU A 45 -11.06 -0.97 -18.66
CA LEU A 45 -11.83 -2.22 -18.70
C LEU A 45 -11.09 -3.28 -19.51
N ASN A 46 -11.07 -4.50 -19.03
CA ASN A 46 -10.54 -5.61 -19.79
C ASN A 46 -11.63 -6.21 -20.74
N LYS A 47 -11.25 -7.24 -21.51
CA LYS A 47 -12.19 -7.92 -22.44
C LYS A 47 -13.38 -8.56 -21.74
N LYS A 48 -13.32 -8.84 -20.45
CA LYS A 48 -14.40 -9.39 -19.62
C LYS A 48 -15.25 -8.31 -18.97
N GLN A 49 -15.03 -7.03 -19.30
CA GLN A 49 -15.68 -5.88 -18.67
C GLN A 49 -15.37 -5.77 -17.17
N GLU A 50 -14.25 -6.31 -16.71
CA GLU A 50 -13.76 -6.11 -15.37
C GLU A 50 -13.00 -4.78 -15.28
N SER A 51 -13.25 -4.03 -14.21
CA SER A 51 -12.58 -2.77 -13.94
C SER A 51 -11.17 -3.02 -13.41
N ILE A 52 -10.18 -2.48 -14.08
CA ILE A 52 -8.77 -2.55 -13.68
C ILE A 52 -8.34 -1.17 -13.19
N ILE A 53 -7.93 -1.08 -11.95
CA ILE A 53 -7.25 0.09 -11.39
C ILE A 53 -5.80 -0.31 -11.14
N GLY A 54 -4.87 0.29 -11.88
CA GLY A 54 -3.46 0.00 -11.74
C GLY A 54 -2.66 1.23 -11.34
N ILE A 55 -1.55 1.02 -10.63
CA ILE A 55 -0.62 2.09 -10.28
C ILE A 55 0.57 2.05 -11.22
N LYS A 56 0.87 3.18 -11.80
CA LYS A 56 2.07 3.46 -12.56
C LYS A 56 3.20 3.87 -11.60
N LYS A 57 4.34 4.31 -12.12
CA LYS A 57 5.43 4.80 -11.29
C LYS A 57 4.91 5.90 -10.36
N SER A 58 4.96 5.63 -9.08
CA SER A 58 4.51 6.52 -8.02
C SER A 58 5.56 6.61 -6.92
N LEU A 59 5.59 7.74 -6.24
CA LEU A 59 6.53 8.04 -5.16
C LEU A 59 5.74 8.48 -3.92
N ILE A 60 6.10 7.92 -2.80
CA ILE A 60 5.68 8.36 -1.47
C ILE A 60 6.96 8.66 -0.69
N ASP A 61 7.23 9.92 -0.43
CA ASP A 61 8.31 10.31 0.47
C ASP A 61 7.73 10.49 1.87
N PHE A 62 7.92 9.46 2.68
CA PHE A 62 7.42 9.39 4.04
C PHE A 62 8.58 9.49 5.02
N LYS A 63 8.57 10.47 5.89
CA LYS A 63 9.63 10.77 6.86
C LYS A 63 11.03 10.86 6.21
N GLY A 64 11.13 11.46 5.01
CA GLY A 64 12.37 11.58 4.27
C GLY A 64 12.88 10.26 3.67
N ASN A 65 12.01 9.27 3.53
CA ASN A 65 12.31 7.99 2.88
C ASN A 65 11.43 7.82 1.65
N ALA A 66 12.04 7.83 0.49
CA ALA A 66 11.37 7.71 -0.79
C ALA A 66 10.98 6.25 -1.08
N TRP A 67 9.69 5.94 -0.98
CA TRP A 67 9.11 4.65 -1.34
C TRP A 67 8.52 4.70 -2.72
N TYR A 68 8.83 3.73 -3.56
CA TYR A 68 8.34 3.64 -4.93
C TYR A 68 7.33 2.51 -5.09
N ILE A 69 6.24 2.81 -5.79
CA ILE A 69 5.32 1.81 -6.32
C ILE A 69 5.54 1.76 -7.82
N ASN A 70 5.68 0.56 -8.38
CA ASN A 70 5.90 0.34 -9.82
C ASN A 70 7.02 1.20 -10.42
N ARG A 71 8.22 1.14 -9.84
CA ARG A 71 9.37 1.99 -10.20
C ARG A 71 9.69 1.96 -11.69
N GLU A 72 9.50 0.83 -12.34
CA GLU A 72 9.78 0.63 -13.77
C GLU A 72 8.67 1.16 -14.68
N ASN A 73 7.58 1.68 -14.11
CA ASN A 73 6.45 2.23 -14.83
C ASN A 73 5.79 1.27 -15.81
N ALA A 74 5.80 -0.02 -15.52
CA ALA A 74 5.21 -1.04 -16.36
C ALA A 74 3.69 -1.18 -16.07
N MET A 75 2.88 -1.27 -17.10
CA MET A 75 1.47 -1.68 -17.02
C MET A 75 1.38 -3.21 -17.09
N ASN A 76 1.93 -3.88 -16.08
CA ASN A 76 2.06 -5.33 -16.01
C ASN A 76 0.96 -5.98 -15.15
N GLU A 77 1.17 -7.25 -14.79
CA GLU A 77 0.27 -8.03 -13.95
C GLU A 77 0.28 -7.62 -12.47
N TYR A 78 1.20 -6.75 -12.05
CA TYR A 78 1.41 -6.31 -10.68
C TYR A 78 0.85 -4.91 -10.44
N ASN A 79 0.80 -4.51 -9.18
CA ASN A 79 0.37 -3.17 -8.74
C ASN A 79 -1.00 -2.77 -9.31
N LYS A 80 -1.94 -3.71 -9.31
CA LYS A 80 -3.31 -3.45 -9.78
C LYS A 80 -4.36 -4.13 -8.93
N ILE A 81 -5.53 -3.54 -8.97
CA ILE A 81 -6.76 -4.06 -8.40
C ILE A 81 -7.70 -4.37 -9.56
N VAL A 82 -8.28 -5.55 -9.57
CA VAL A 82 -9.28 -5.97 -10.55
C VAL A 82 -10.61 -6.17 -9.82
N LEU A 83 -11.63 -5.45 -10.26
CA LEU A 83 -13.00 -5.60 -9.79
C LEU A 83 -13.81 -6.26 -10.89
N ASN A 84 -14.57 -7.30 -10.56
CA ASN A 84 -15.52 -7.85 -11.51
C ASN A 84 -16.65 -6.84 -11.80
N ARG A 85 -17.48 -7.15 -12.79
CA ARG A 85 -18.54 -6.23 -13.27
C ARG A 85 -19.53 -5.80 -12.19
N THR A 86 -19.81 -6.64 -11.23
CA THR A 86 -20.74 -6.38 -10.11
C THR A 86 -20.05 -5.77 -8.90
N ALA A 87 -18.71 -5.60 -8.96
CA ALA A 87 -17.84 -5.13 -7.88
C ALA A 87 -17.98 -5.94 -6.57
N ASP A 88 -18.44 -7.20 -6.67
CA ASP A 88 -18.55 -8.12 -5.54
C ASP A 88 -17.28 -8.96 -5.33
N THR A 89 -16.35 -8.89 -6.27
CA THR A 89 -15.05 -9.55 -6.21
C THR A 89 -13.94 -8.56 -6.51
N ILE A 90 -13.00 -8.44 -5.59
CA ILE A 90 -11.83 -7.57 -5.67
C ILE A 90 -10.58 -8.44 -5.60
N LYS A 91 -9.78 -8.45 -6.65
CA LYS A 91 -8.47 -9.09 -6.68
C LYS A 91 -7.37 -8.04 -6.57
N VAL A 92 -6.52 -8.15 -5.56
CA VAL A 92 -5.30 -7.34 -5.38
C VAL A 92 -4.12 -8.13 -5.92
N SER A 93 -3.46 -7.61 -6.96
CA SER A 93 -2.34 -8.29 -7.61
C SER A 93 -1.02 -7.63 -7.20
N ASN A 94 -0.32 -8.25 -6.24
CA ASN A 94 1.03 -7.89 -5.79
C ASN A 94 1.27 -6.37 -5.73
N PHE A 95 0.56 -5.72 -4.84
CA PHE A 95 0.70 -4.29 -4.61
C PHE A 95 1.97 -4.04 -3.81
N LYS A 96 3.07 -3.75 -4.52
CA LYS A 96 4.41 -3.67 -3.95
C LYS A 96 4.89 -2.23 -3.88
N MET A 97 5.26 -1.82 -2.68
CA MET A 97 5.95 -0.58 -2.37
C MET A 97 7.36 -0.91 -1.89
N ALA A 98 8.38 -0.23 -2.40
CA ALA A 98 9.78 -0.53 -2.10
C ALA A 98 10.62 0.72 -1.87
N HIS A 99 11.56 0.62 -0.93
CA HIS A 99 12.61 1.60 -0.65
C HIS A 99 13.96 0.88 -0.51
N GLN A 100 14.91 1.12 -1.42
CA GLN A 100 16.19 0.40 -1.46
C GLN A 100 15.99 -1.13 -1.44
N ASN A 101 16.46 -1.82 -0.38
CA ASN A 101 16.30 -3.26 -0.17
C ASN A 101 15.09 -3.63 0.68
N GLN A 102 14.26 -2.65 1.03
CA GLN A 102 13.03 -2.83 1.81
C GLN A 102 11.83 -2.94 0.87
N TYR A 103 10.84 -3.76 1.23
CA TYR A 103 9.56 -3.73 0.54
C TYR A 103 8.40 -4.20 1.43
N ILE A 104 7.23 -3.70 1.09
CA ILE A 104 5.94 -4.18 1.58
C ILE A 104 5.13 -4.61 0.36
N ASN A 105 4.53 -5.79 0.39
CA ASN A 105 3.73 -6.33 -0.69
C ASN A 105 2.38 -6.82 -0.16
N LEU A 106 1.29 -6.36 -0.76
CA LEU A 106 -0.07 -6.79 -0.46
C LEU A 106 -0.66 -7.52 -1.67
N SER A 107 -1.24 -8.68 -1.44
CA SER A 107 -1.96 -9.43 -2.46
C SER A 107 -3.18 -10.12 -1.87
N GLY A 108 -4.11 -10.54 -2.72
CA GLY A 108 -5.23 -11.33 -2.25
C GLY A 108 -6.52 -11.18 -3.03
N LEU A 109 -7.56 -11.79 -2.48
CA LEU A 109 -8.90 -11.82 -3.02
C LEU A 109 -9.91 -11.48 -1.93
N ILE A 110 -10.85 -10.63 -2.27
CA ILE A 110 -11.99 -10.25 -1.42
C ILE A 110 -13.25 -10.50 -2.21
N THR A 111 -14.20 -11.25 -1.66
CA THR A 111 -15.58 -11.27 -2.13
C THR A 111 -16.48 -10.58 -1.11
N THR A 112 -17.50 -9.88 -1.57
CA THR A 112 -18.28 -8.97 -0.70
C THR A 112 -19.05 -9.67 0.39
N LYS A 113 -19.33 -10.96 0.24
CA LYS A 113 -20.24 -11.62 1.18
C LYS A 113 -19.49 -12.42 2.27
N ASP A 114 -18.61 -13.33 1.91
CA ASP A 114 -18.20 -14.32 2.92
C ASP A 114 -16.77 -14.81 2.80
N TYR A 115 -15.96 -14.23 1.91
CA TYR A 115 -14.61 -14.72 1.71
C TYR A 115 -13.60 -13.59 1.52
N LYS A 116 -12.57 -13.62 2.33
CA LYS A 116 -11.36 -12.80 2.14
C LYS A 116 -10.13 -13.69 2.29
N ASN A 117 -9.15 -13.44 1.47
CA ASN A 117 -7.83 -14.06 1.58
C ASN A 117 -6.79 -13.00 1.21
N LEU A 118 -6.22 -12.38 2.23
CA LEU A 118 -5.24 -11.30 2.09
C LEU A 118 -3.90 -11.74 2.64
N HIS A 119 -2.83 -11.39 1.93
CA HIS A 119 -1.46 -11.65 2.33
C HIS A 119 -0.64 -10.35 2.26
N LEU A 120 -0.01 -10.02 3.37
CA LEU A 120 0.95 -8.93 3.49
C LEU A 120 2.32 -9.53 3.75
N VAL A 121 3.32 -9.10 3.00
CA VAL A 121 4.72 -9.47 3.21
C VAL A 121 5.52 -8.19 3.49
N ALA A 122 6.31 -8.21 4.54
CA ALA A 122 7.29 -7.17 4.84
C ALA A 122 8.71 -7.76 4.75
N HIS A 123 9.62 -7.05 4.11
CA HIS A 123 11.01 -7.46 3.95
C HIS A 123 11.94 -6.30 4.29
N ASN A 124 12.82 -6.51 5.26
CA ASN A 124 13.81 -5.57 5.76
C ASN A 124 13.25 -4.18 6.13
N VAL A 125 12.00 -4.10 6.55
CA VAL A 125 11.33 -2.82 6.79
C VAL A 125 11.78 -2.19 8.09
N ALA A 126 12.38 -1.01 8.03
CA ALA A 126 12.81 -0.25 9.20
C ALA A 126 11.59 0.35 9.90
N LEU A 127 11.32 -0.06 11.15
CA LEU A 127 10.12 0.32 11.89
C LEU A 127 10.04 1.82 12.17
N ASP A 128 11.16 2.45 12.51
CA ASP A 128 11.22 3.91 12.77
C ASP A 128 10.88 4.76 11.53
N LYS A 129 10.92 4.14 10.34
CA LYS A 129 10.64 4.81 9.07
C LYS A 129 9.18 4.71 8.64
N ILE A 130 8.45 3.72 9.13
CA ILE A 130 7.06 3.48 8.71
C ILE A 130 6.03 3.67 9.82
N VAL A 131 6.44 3.52 11.09
CA VAL A 131 5.54 3.69 12.23
C VAL A 131 5.31 5.19 12.46
N PRO A 132 4.06 5.67 12.58
CA PRO A 132 3.78 7.04 12.97
C PRO A 132 4.43 7.41 14.30
N GLU A 133 4.77 8.67 14.47
CA GLU A 133 5.26 9.14 15.75
C GLU A 133 4.15 9.05 16.81
N MET A 134 4.40 8.30 17.85
CA MET A 134 3.49 8.14 18.97
C MET A 134 4.14 8.69 20.24
N LYS A 135 3.43 9.59 20.94
CA LYS A 135 3.97 10.21 22.15
C LYS A 135 4.36 9.16 23.19
N GLY A 136 5.63 9.15 23.56
CA GLY A 136 6.17 8.21 24.55
C GLY A 136 6.44 6.80 24.04
N LEU A 137 6.33 6.56 22.73
CA LEU A 137 6.62 5.28 22.10
C LEU A 137 7.59 5.46 20.93
N ASN A 138 8.81 4.99 21.09
CA ASN A 138 9.82 4.94 20.04
C ASN A 138 10.15 3.49 19.74
N LEU A 139 9.80 3.05 18.52
CA LEU A 139 10.04 1.70 18.03
C LEU A 139 11.12 1.74 16.96
N THR A 140 12.19 0.96 17.15
CA THR A 140 13.19 0.74 16.11
C THR A 140 13.42 -0.76 15.90
N GLY A 141 13.99 -1.10 14.77
CA GLY A 141 14.27 -2.47 14.38
C GLY A 141 13.92 -2.73 12.93
N THR A 142 14.27 -3.90 12.44
CA THR A 142 14.04 -4.33 11.07
C THR A 142 13.00 -5.44 11.04
N LEU A 143 11.83 -5.15 10.50
CA LEU A 143 10.70 -6.08 10.39
C LEU A 143 10.83 -6.94 9.15
N ASN A 144 10.74 -8.25 9.33
CA ASN A 144 10.58 -9.24 8.28
C ASN A 144 9.40 -10.16 8.62
N GLY A 145 8.75 -10.71 7.59
CA GLY A 145 7.74 -11.73 7.76
C GLY A 145 6.48 -11.50 6.95
N ASN A 146 5.45 -12.22 7.33
CA ASN A 146 4.17 -12.21 6.62
C ASN A 146 2.99 -12.21 7.59
N VAL A 147 1.90 -11.61 7.13
CA VAL A 147 0.59 -11.62 7.79
C VAL A 147 -0.44 -12.09 6.78
N SER A 148 -1.26 -13.03 7.18
CA SER A 148 -2.38 -13.52 6.38
C SER A 148 -3.69 -13.32 7.12
N LEU A 149 -4.71 -12.93 6.40
CA LEU A 149 -6.08 -12.87 6.90
C LEU A 149 -6.98 -13.66 5.98
N THR A 150 -7.51 -14.76 6.46
CA THR A 150 -8.56 -15.51 5.78
C THR A 150 -9.89 -15.30 6.50
N GLN A 151 -10.95 -14.98 5.76
CA GLN A 151 -12.32 -14.98 6.24
C GLN A 151 -13.13 -16.02 5.46
N ARG A 152 -13.94 -16.79 6.18
CA ARG A 152 -14.95 -17.71 5.60
C ARG A 152 -16.25 -17.54 6.37
N GLY A 153 -17.25 -17.03 5.70
CA GLY A 153 -18.48 -16.60 6.36
C GLY A 153 -18.19 -15.53 7.41
N ASN A 154 -18.68 -15.70 8.62
CA ASN A 154 -18.47 -14.79 9.74
C ASN A 154 -17.19 -15.08 10.54
N LEU A 155 -16.39 -16.07 10.15
CA LEU A 155 -15.19 -16.48 10.88
C LEU A 155 -13.93 -15.89 10.24
N TYR A 156 -13.04 -15.37 11.09
CA TYR A 156 -11.77 -14.80 10.70
C TYR A 156 -10.62 -15.64 11.23
N TYR A 157 -9.65 -15.93 10.37
CA TYR A 157 -8.45 -16.73 10.64
C TYR A 157 -7.21 -15.87 10.35
N PRO A 158 -6.80 -15.01 11.29
CA PRO A 158 -5.53 -14.29 11.15
C PRO A 158 -4.37 -15.23 11.42
N SER A 159 -3.28 -15.05 10.69
CA SER A 159 -2.00 -15.72 10.93
C SER A 159 -0.88 -14.71 10.71
N ALA A 160 0.11 -14.70 11.57
CA ALA A 160 1.27 -13.83 11.45
C ALA A 160 2.53 -14.61 11.81
N ASP A 161 3.53 -14.48 10.95
CA ASP A 161 4.90 -14.93 11.18
C ASP A 161 5.81 -13.72 10.98
N LEU A 162 6.15 -13.07 12.08
CA LEU A 162 6.86 -11.80 12.08
C LEU A 162 8.14 -11.92 12.91
N PHE A 163 9.22 -11.41 12.36
CA PHE A 163 10.51 -11.38 13.01
C PHE A 163 11.08 -9.95 12.95
N ILE A 164 11.47 -9.43 14.11
CA ILE A 164 12.07 -8.10 14.22
C ILE A 164 13.50 -8.27 14.69
N GLN A 165 14.45 -7.88 13.84
CA GLN A 165 15.87 -7.81 14.20
C GLN A 165 16.19 -6.49 14.87
N TYR A 166 17.08 -6.52 15.86
CA TYR A 166 17.56 -5.33 16.57
C TYR A 166 16.42 -4.48 17.14
N PHE A 167 15.42 -5.15 17.69
CA PHE A 167 14.25 -4.47 18.25
C PHE A 167 14.62 -3.66 19.48
N LYS A 168 14.23 -2.36 19.45
CA LYS A 168 14.31 -1.50 20.62
C LYS A 168 12.96 -0.82 20.84
N LEU A 169 12.58 -0.74 22.10
CA LEU A 169 11.45 0.02 22.59
C LEU A 169 11.95 1.10 23.53
N ASN A 170 11.75 2.36 23.16
CA ASN A 170 12.22 3.52 23.95
C ASN A 170 13.72 3.48 24.29
N GLY A 171 14.53 2.93 23.37
CA GLY A 171 15.98 2.80 23.52
C GLY A 171 16.46 1.56 24.27
N TYR A 172 15.57 0.75 24.82
CA TYR A 172 15.92 -0.53 25.45
C TYR A 172 15.96 -1.65 24.42
N ASP A 173 17.01 -2.47 24.45
CA ASP A 173 17.18 -3.66 23.60
C ASP A 173 16.33 -4.84 24.11
N TYR A 174 15.73 -5.61 23.18
CA TYR A 174 14.92 -6.80 23.46
C TYR A 174 15.32 -7.96 22.55
#